data_7ed788b6010c65c857e6e963ee915b4c
#
_entry.id   7ed788b6010c65c857e6e963ee915b4c
#
_cell.length_a   1.000
_cell.length_b   1.000
_cell.length_c   1.000
_cell.angle_alpha   90.00
_cell.angle_beta   90.00
_cell.angle_gamma   90.00
#
_symmetry.space_group_name_H-M   'P 1'
#
loop_
_entity.id
_entity.type
_entity.pdbx_description
1 polymer ?
#
loop_
_entity_poly.entity_id
_entity_poly.type
_entity_poly.pdbx_seq_one_letter_code
_entity_poly.pdbx_strand_id
1 'polypeptide(L)'
;MFPRCFLFGSDLMDLQLTQRNSISNHGASDSAPMRESDDRVIETSIPARLDDLRWSGFHTRVVLALGITWILDGLEVTLAGALSGALKESPTLQFSNFDVGLANSAYLAGAVLGALGFGWLTDRIGRKKLFFITLALYLAATAATALSWSVTSYALFRFLTGAGIGGEYTAINSTIQELVPARYRGWTDLVINGSFWLGAAMGAVAAIVLLDPALIGPDMGWRLAYLTGACLGLVVFVMRMWIPESPRWLMIHGRPDQAHAIVDDIERSALGRVQDQPQRAWPKIKLKMRDHTPLREVAHTLFVSYRQRSLVGLVLMIAQAFFYNAIFFTFALILTDFFGIASNQVGWYILPFAAGNFLGPLLLGRLFDTLGRRVMITLTYGVSGVLLALSGYLFSIGALSAQTQTIAWMVIFFFASPAASAAYLTVSETFPLEVRALAIALFYAVGTGIGGVVGPALFGALIDTGSRNSVFAGYLLGAALMVVAAAVAWRYCIAAERKSLESVARPLAFME
;
A
#
# COMPACT_ATOMS: atom_id res chain seq x y z
N MET A 1 10.67 -12.21 -48.92
CA MET A 1 11.66 -11.71 -49.87
C MET A 1 12.83 -11.20 -49.05
N PHE A 2 13.76 -12.09 -48.69
CA PHE A 2 15.15 -11.86 -48.25
C PHE A 2 15.97 -11.66 -49.53
N PRO A 3 17.21 -11.11 -49.56
CA PRO A 3 18.29 -11.35 -48.62
C PRO A 3 19.40 -10.26 -48.44
N ARG A 4 20.34 -10.59 -47.57
CA ARG A 4 21.84 -10.49 -47.54
C ARG A 4 22.41 -9.39 -46.64
N CYS A 5 23.10 -9.69 -45.57
CA CYS A 5 24.42 -10.35 -45.34
C CYS A 5 25.59 -9.74 -46.09
N PHE A 6 26.62 -9.27 -45.36
CA PHE A 6 28.08 -9.43 -45.56
C PHE A 6 28.78 -8.46 -44.60
N LEU A 7 29.53 -8.88 -43.63
CA LEU A 7 30.82 -9.55 -43.49
C LEU A 7 32.02 -8.59 -43.41
N PHE A 8 32.74 -8.69 -42.26
CA PHE A 8 34.20 -8.73 -42.06
C PHE A 8 35.14 -7.68 -42.65
N GLY A 9 36.04 -7.20 -41.81
CA GLY A 9 37.34 -6.62 -42.16
C GLY A 9 38.11 -6.13 -40.97
N SER A 10 38.95 -7.00 -40.45
CA SER A 10 40.08 -6.80 -39.56
C SER A 10 41.20 -6.03 -40.24
N ASP A 11 42.01 -5.33 -39.44
CA ASP A 11 43.50 -5.16 -39.50
C ASP A 11 43.88 -4.14 -38.42
N LEU A 12 44.62 -4.45 -37.43
CA LEU A 12 45.96 -4.89 -37.12
C LEU A 12 47.07 -3.90 -37.50
N MET A 13 47.81 -3.49 -36.42
CA MET A 13 49.25 -3.15 -36.33
C MET A 13 49.73 -1.85 -37.06
N ASP A 14 50.48 -1.00 -36.41
CA ASP A 14 51.85 -1.08 -35.96
C ASP A 14 52.32 0.21 -35.25
N LEU A 15 53.05 0.06 -34.12
CA LEU A 15 54.44 0.43 -33.83
C LEU A 15 54.87 1.92 -34.01
N GLN A 16 55.52 2.58 -33.17
CA GLN A 16 56.64 2.41 -32.24
C GLN A 16 57.02 3.75 -31.57
N LEU A 17 57.32 3.72 -30.29
CA LEU A 17 58.59 4.04 -29.62
C LEU A 17 59.32 5.38 -29.91
N THR A 18 59.54 6.11 -28.87
CA THR A 18 60.82 6.69 -28.32
C THR A 18 60.52 7.97 -27.53
N GLN A 19 61.05 8.34 -26.43
CA GLN A 19 62.19 8.05 -25.54
C GLN A 19 62.00 8.85 -24.24
N ARG A 20 62.19 8.23 -23.10
CA ARG A 20 63.21 8.36 -22.07
C ARG A 20 63.52 9.74 -21.42
N ASN A 21 63.43 9.63 -20.09
CA ASN A 21 64.23 10.23 -19.01
C ASN A 21 63.78 11.58 -18.44
N SER A 22 63.36 11.58 -17.16
CA SER A 22 64.31 11.66 -16.06
C SER A 22 63.65 11.43 -14.69
N ILE A 23 64.43 10.81 -13.84
CA ILE A 23 64.19 10.41 -12.46
C ILE A 23 64.09 11.64 -11.54
N SER A 24 63.13 11.71 -10.64
CA SER A 24 63.40 12.12 -9.26
C SER A 24 62.34 11.58 -8.30
N ASN A 25 62.79 10.80 -7.35
CA ASN A 25 62.10 10.35 -6.14
C ASN A 25 61.56 11.53 -5.34
N HIS A 26 60.31 11.41 -4.81
CA HIS A 26 60.06 11.66 -3.38
C HIS A 26 58.65 11.21 -2.98
N GLY A 27 58.57 10.38 -1.96
CA GLY A 27 57.46 10.38 -0.99
C GLY A 27 56.21 9.64 -1.39
N ALA A 28 56.14 8.33 -1.14
CA ALA A 28 54.88 7.60 -1.01
C ALA A 28 54.13 8.13 0.20
N SER A 29 53.05 8.86 -0.03
CA SER A 29 51.96 8.98 0.92
C SER A 29 50.75 8.22 0.32
N ASP A 30 50.46 7.09 0.92
CA ASP A 30 49.26 6.30 0.70
C ASP A 30 48.03 7.15 1.05
N SER A 31 47.55 7.94 0.10
CA SER A 31 46.22 8.55 0.15
C SER A 31 45.30 7.66 -0.65
N ALA A 32 44.55 6.80 0.05
CA ALA A 32 43.39 6.14 -0.50
C ALA A 32 42.54 7.18 -1.29
N PRO A 33 41.98 6.83 -2.46
CA PRO A 33 41.15 7.76 -3.20
C PRO A 33 39.93 8.09 -2.33
N MET A 34 39.90 9.31 -1.80
CA MET A 34 38.70 9.86 -1.21
C MET A 34 37.57 9.73 -2.25
N ARG A 35 36.48 9.05 -1.86
CA ARG A 35 35.29 8.95 -2.64
C ARG A 35 34.71 10.37 -2.84
N GLU A 36 34.97 10.96 -3.97
CA GLU A 36 34.55 12.29 -4.41
C GLU A 36 33.03 12.41 -4.68
N SER A 37 32.25 11.41 -4.26
CA SER A 37 30.82 11.29 -4.63
C SER A 37 29.83 11.95 -3.66
N ASP A 38 30.28 12.53 -2.54
CA ASP A 38 29.35 12.84 -1.44
C ASP A 38 28.98 14.34 -1.30
N ASP A 39 29.50 15.26 -2.17
CA ASP A 39 29.28 16.70 -2.03
C ASP A 39 28.57 17.41 -3.21
N ARG A 40 27.96 16.67 -4.13
CA ARG A 40 27.23 17.31 -5.23
C ARG A 40 25.89 17.85 -4.74
N VAL A 41 25.72 19.16 -4.83
CA VAL A 41 24.46 19.87 -4.53
C VAL A 41 23.72 20.13 -5.83
N ILE A 42 22.45 19.80 -5.88
CA ILE A 42 21.55 20.09 -7.00
C ILE A 42 20.51 21.13 -6.57
N GLU A 43 20.34 22.15 -7.38
CA GLU A 43 19.27 23.14 -7.24
C GLU A 43 18.11 22.76 -8.16
N THR A 44 16.89 22.61 -7.62
CA THR A 44 15.73 22.13 -8.38
C THR A 44 14.43 22.83 -8.03
N SER A 45 13.58 23.04 -9.04
CA SER A 45 12.21 23.53 -8.91
C SER A 45 11.16 22.41 -9.13
N ILE A 46 11.56 21.17 -9.34
CA ILE A 46 10.68 20.06 -9.67
C ILE A 46 9.53 19.88 -8.67
N PRO A 47 9.73 19.93 -7.34
CA PRO A 47 8.62 19.82 -6.39
C PRO A 47 7.55 20.89 -6.60
N ALA A 48 7.96 22.14 -6.76
CA ALA A 48 7.03 23.26 -6.98
C ALA A 48 6.29 23.14 -8.31
N ARG A 49 6.96 22.69 -9.39
CA ARG A 49 6.35 22.44 -10.70
C ARG A 49 5.27 21.37 -10.60
N LEU A 50 5.55 20.22 -9.96
CA LEU A 50 4.60 19.12 -9.78
C LEU A 50 3.38 19.54 -8.94
N ASP A 51 3.58 20.30 -7.88
CA ASP A 51 2.49 20.72 -6.98
C ASP A 51 1.57 21.80 -7.57
N ASP A 52 2.02 22.57 -8.56
CA ASP A 52 1.20 23.58 -9.26
C ASP A 52 0.37 22.98 -10.41
N LEU A 53 0.63 21.76 -10.83
CA LEU A 53 -0.10 21.13 -11.94
C LEU A 53 -1.59 21.06 -11.67
N ARG A 54 -2.39 21.24 -12.73
CA ARG A 54 -3.83 20.93 -12.72
C ARG A 54 -4.03 19.44 -12.97
N TRP A 55 -5.18 18.92 -12.53
CA TRP A 55 -5.57 17.56 -12.85
C TRP A 55 -5.62 17.34 -14.37
N SER A 56 -5.04 16.24 -14.83
CA SER A 56 -4.91 15.94 -16.27
C SER A 56 -5.12 14.47 -16.53
N GLY A 57 -5.15 14.08 -17.81
CA GLY A 57 -5.19 12.68 -18.22
C GLY A 57 -4.02 11.84 -17.70
N PHE A 58 -2.86 12.44 -17.45
CA PHE A 58 -1.74 11.77 -16.78
C PHE A 58 -2.13 11.32 -15.37
N HIS A 59 -2.66 12.21 -14.55
CA HIS A 59 -3.06 11.91 -13.17
C HIS A 59 -4.16 10.82 -13.14
N THR A 60 -5.13 10.90 -14.05
CA THR A 60 -6.18 9.88 -14.17
C THR A 60 -5.58 8.50 -14.49
N ARG A 61 -4.63 8.42 -15.43
CA ARG A 61 -3.95 7.16 -15.77
C ARG A 61 -3.15 6.59 -14.59
N VAL A 62 -2.43 7.45 -13.85
CA VAL A 62 -1.69 7.03 -12.65
C VAL A 62 -2.66 6.49 -11.59
N VAL A 63 -3.74 7.21 -11.31
CA VAL A 63 -4.75 6.78 -10.33
C VAL A 63 -5.41 5.47 -10.71
N LEU A 64 -5.77 5.29 -11.98
CA LEU A 64 -6.32 4.04 -12.47
C LEU A 64 -5.33 2.89 -12.35
N ALA A 65 -4.07 3.11 -12.75
CA ALA A 65 -3.03 2.08 -12.67
C ALA A 65 -2.68 1.68 -11.23
N LEU A 66 -2.78 2.59 -10.27
CA LEU A 66 -2.58 2.30 -8.85
C LEU A 66 -3.83 1.70 -8.21
N GLY A 67 -5.01 2.24 -8.52
CA GLY A 67 -6.28 1.79 -7.95
C GLY A 67 -6.65 0.37 -8.36
N ILE A 68 -6.39 -0.03 -9.61
CA ILE A 68 -6.69 -1.40 -10.08
C ILE A 68 -5.88 -2.46 -9.33
N THR A 69 -4.70 -2.11 -8.81
CA THR A 69 -3.92 -3.01 -7.97
C THR A 69 -4.61 -3.28 -6.64
N TRP A 70 -5.14 -2.23 -6.00
CA TRP A 70 -5.93 -2.37 -4.78
C TRP A 70 -7.23 -3.17 -5.02
N ILE A 71 -7.85 -3.00 -6.19
CA ILE A 71 -9.00 -3.82 -6.60
C ILE A 71 -8.60 -5.29 -6.70
N LEU A 72 -7.47 -5.59 -7.34
CA LEU A 72 -6.98 -6.95 -7.48
C LEU A 72 -6.66 -7.59 -6.12
N ASP A 73 -6.02 -6.83 -5.22
CA ASP A 73 -5.72 -7.29 -3.87
C ASP A 73 -7.00 -7.56 -3.06
N GLY A 74 -7.98 -6.66 -3.11
CA GLY A 74 -9.29 -6.85 -2.47
C GLY A 74 -10.03 -8.08 -2.99
N LEU A 75 -9.97 -8.33 -4.29
CA LEU A 75 -10.52 -9.52 -4.92
C LEU A 75 -9.84 -10.79 -4.40
N GLU A 76 -8.51 -10.82 -4.39
CA GLU A 76 -7.76 -12.01 -3.97
C GLU A 76 -7.92 -12.31 -2.48
N VAL A 77 -7.84 -11.31 -1.61
CA VAL A 77 -8.01 -11.50 -0.15
C VAL A 77 -9.41 -12.04 0.16
N THR A 78 -10.44 -11.51 -0.52
CA THR A 78 -11.82 -11.97 -0.33
C THR A 78 -12.03 -13.38 -0.89
N LEU A 79 -11.49 -13.68 -2.06
CA LEU A 79 -11.51 -15.05 -2.61
C LEU A 79 -10.81 -16.01 -1.65
N ALA A 80 -9.61 -15.70 -1.17
CA ALA A 80 -8.88 -16.57 -0.24
C ALA A 80 -9.69 -16.87 1.04
N GLY A 81 -10.42 -15.89 1.57
CA GLY A 81 -11.34 -16.09 2.68
C GLY A 81 -12.50 -17.05 2.33
N ALA A 82 -13.10 -16.86 1.15
CA ALA A 82 -14.20 -17.70 0.67
C ALA A 82 -13.78 -19.14 0.31
N LEU A 83 -12.52 -19.34 -0.09
CA LEU A 83 -11.99 -20.64 -0.51
C LEU A 83 -11.78 -21.64 0.64
N SER A 84 -11.85 -21.20 1.90
CA SER A 84 -11.55 -22.05 3.07
C SER A 84 -12.35 -23.35 3.09
N GLY A 85 -13.64 -23.31 2.74
CA GLY A 85 -14.49 -24.50 2.60
C GLY A 85 -14.03 -25.41 1.49
N ALA A 86 -13.82 -24.86 0.29
CA ALA A 86 -13.38 -25.64 -0.87
C ALA A 86 -12.00 -26.30 -0.68
N LEU A 87 -11.09 -25.68 0.06
CA LEU A 87 -9.78 -26.26 0.40
C LEU A 87 -9.91 -27.47 1.34
N LYS A 88 -10.90 -27.48 2.24
CA LYS A 88 -11.20 -28.62 3.10
C LYS A 88 -11.82 -29.78 2.32
N GLU A 89 -12.69 -29.48 1.37
CA GLU A 89 -13.39 -30.44 0.53
C GLU A 89 -12.53 -30.93 -0.64
N SER A 90 -11.41 -30.27 -0.92
CA SER A 90 -10.50 -30.63 -2.02
C SER A 90 -9.92 -32.03 -1.82
N PRO A 91 -10.07 -32.94 -2.78
CA PRO A 91 -9.47 -34.28 -2.72
C PRO A 91 -7.94 -34.25 -2.64
N THR A 92 -7.32 -33.23 -3.19
CA THR A 92 -5.86 -33.08 -3.26
C THR A 92 -5.27 -32.51 -1.97
N LEU A 93 -5.93 -31.54 -1.32
CA LEU A 93 -5.35 -30.79 -0.21
C LEU A 93 -5.91 -31.20 1.15
N GLN A 94 -7.21 -31.47 1.27
CA GLN A 94 -7.89 -31.93 2.49
C GLN A 94 -7.52 -31.12 3.75
N PHE A 95 -7.57 -29.79 3.66
CA PHE A 95 -7.14 -28.88 4.73
C PHE A 95 -7.96 -29.10 6.00
N SER A 96 -7.26 -29.13 7.13
CA SER A 96 -7.88 -28.92 8.45
C SER A 96 -8.13 -27.41 8.69
N ASN A 97 -8.88 -27.08 9.74
CA ASN A 97 -9.03 -25.68 10.17
C ASN A 97 -7.67 -25.03 10.52
N PHE A 98 -6.76 -25.84 11.10
CA PHE A 98 -5.42 -25.40 11.41
C PHE A 98 -4.62 -25.06 10.14
N ASP A 99 -4.72 -25.87 9.09
CA ASP A 99 -4.02 -25.65 7.82
C ASP A 99 -4.49 -24.38 7.12
N VAL A 100 -5.79 -24.11 7.14
CA VAL A 100 -6.36 -22.83 6.65
C VAL A 100 -5.81 -21.64 7.44
N GLY A 101 -5.78 -21.76 8.77
CA GLY A 101 -5.21 -20.73 9.65
C GLY A 101 -3.72 -20.51 9.37
N LEU A 102 -2.95 -21.60 9.22
CA LEU A 102 -1.52 -21.56 8.90
C LEU A 102 -1.25 -20.84 7.56
N ALA A 103 -2.03 -21.16 6.54
CA ALA A 103 -1.90 -20.57 5.22
C ALA A 103 -2.19 -19.04 5.23
N ASN A 104 -3.22 -18.62 5.96
CA ASN A 104 -3.53 -17.20 6.15
C ASN A 104 -2.45 -16.48 6.97
N SER A 105 -1.93 -17.14 8.00
CA SER A 105 -0.80 -16.60 8.80
C SER A 105 0.46 -16.47 7.96
N ALA A 106 0.74 -17.45 7.09
CA ALA A 106 1.87 -17.40 6.17
C ALA A 106 1.76 -16.20 5.20
N TYR A 107 0.57 -15.96 4.65
CA TYR A 107 0.30 -14.78 3.81
C TYR A 107 0.57 -13.46 4.56
N LEU A 108 0.04 -13.30 5.78
CA LEU A 108 0.26 -12.09 6.59
C LEU A 108 1.73 -11.92 6.97
N ALA A 109 2.42 -13.00 7.35
CA ALA A 109 3.85 -12.96 7.63
C ALA A 109 4.66 -12.53 6.39
N GLY A 110 4.28 -13.06 5.22
CA GLY A 110 4.83 -12.64 3.94
C GLY A 110 4.61 -11.14 3.70
N ALA A 111 3.40 -10.63 3.92
CA ALA A 111 3.07 -9.23 3.71
C ALA A 111 3.87 -8.29 4.63
N VAL A 112 4.04 -8.66 5.91
CA VAL A 112 4.85 -7.89 6.87
C VAL A 112 6.33 -7.87 6.46
N LEU A 113 6.91 -9.03 6.16
CA LEU A 113 8.32 -9.14 5.78
C LEU A 113 8.59 -8.52 4.40
N GLY A 114 7.65 -8.70 3.47
CA GLY A 114 7.69 -8.07 2.15
C GLY A 114 7.63 -6.54 2.25
N ALA A 115 6.73 -6.00 3.06
CA ALA A 115 6.66 -4.55 3.28
C ALA A 115 7.98 -3.98 3.81
N LEU A 116 8.59 -4.61 4.80
CA LEU A 116 9.86 -4.15 5.37
C LEU A 116 11.02 -4.29 4.37
N GLY A 117 11.16 -5.46 3.72
CA GLY A 117 12.25 -5.73 2.78
C GLY A 117 12.13 -4.87 1.51
N PHE A 118 10.98 -4.86 0.88
CA PHE A 118 10.76 -4.07 -0.32
C PHE A 118 10.62 -2.58 -0.04
N GLY A 119 10.11 -2.18 1.15
CA GLY A 119 10.10 -0.79 1.57
C GLY A 119 11.52 -0.22 1.64
N TRP A 120 12.45 -0.96 2.24
CA TRP A 120 13.86 -0.61 2.25
C TRP A 120 14.47 -0.58 0.83
N LEU A 121 14.06 -1.49 -0.02
CA LEU A 121 14.55 -1.57 -1.39
C LEU A 121 13.99 -0.44 -2.28
N THR A 122 12.74 0.00 -2.02
CA THR A 122 12.06 1.08 -2.77
C THR A 122 12.89 2.36 -2.79
N ASP A 123 13.44 2.75 -1.64
CA ASP A 123 14.22 3.97 -1.52
C ASP A 123 15.58 3.88 -2.24
N ARG A 124 16.06 2.67 -2.50
CA ARG A 124 17.36 2.42 -3.17
C ARG A 124 17.27 2.27 -4.69
N ILE A 125 16.32 1.48 -5.18
CA ILE A 125 16.26 1.12 -6.61
C ILE A 125 15.20 1.90 -7.40
N GLY A 126 14.35 2.67 -6.69
CA GLY A 126 13.27 3.45 -7.27
C GLY A 126 11.92 2.72 -7.25
N ARG A 127 10.86 3.51 -7.38
CA ARG A 127 9.47 3.04 -7.25
C ARG A 127 9.06 2.18 -8.43
N LYS A 128 9.40 2.61 -9.65
CA LYS A 128 9.02 1.90 -10.88
C LYS A 128 9.60 0.49 -10.96
N LYS A 129 10.90 0.34 -10.70
CA LYS A 129 11.54 -0.98 -10.74
C LYS A 129 10.94 -1.91 -9.69
N LEU A 130 10.71 -1.39 -8.49
CA LEU A 130 10.12 -2.18 -7.42
C LEU A 130 8.72 -2.66 -7.78
N PHE A 131 7.87 -1.83 -8.36
CA PHE A 131 6.55 -2.24 -8.82
C PHE A 131 6.56 -3.47 -9.72
N PHE A 132 7.51 -3.53 -10.65
CA PHE A 132 7.62 -4.70 -11.53
C PHE A 132 8.10 -5.95 -10.79
N ILE A 133 9.04 -5.80 -9.85
CA ILE A 133 9.57 -6.91 -9.06
C ILE A 133 8.49 -7.48 -8.14
N THR A 134 7.80 -6.63 -7.37
CA THR A 134 6.78 -7.06 -6.40
C THR A 134 5.57 -7.65 -7.11
N LEU A 135 5.10 -7.03 -8.19
CA LEU A 135 3.99 -7.53 -8.97
C LEU A 135 4.33 -8.85 -9.70
N ALA A 136 5.54 -8.98 -10.26
CA ALA A 136 5.99 -10.24 -10.85
C ALA A 136 6.05 -11.38 -9.82
N LEU A 137 6.59 -11.11 -8.60
CA LEU A 137 6.60 -12.04 -7.49
C LEU A 137 5.18 -12.44 -7.10
N TYR A 138 4.29 -11.45 -6.92
CA TYR A 138 2.89 -11.65 -6.58
C TYR A 138 2.18 -12.56 -7.60
N LEU A 139 2.27 -12.23 -8.90
CA LEU A 139 1.60 -12.99 -9.97
C LEU A 139 2.13 -14.41 -10.08
N ALA A 140 3.45 -14.58 -10.03
CA ALA A 140 4.07 -15.90 -10.08
C ALA A 140 3.67 -16.76 -8.87
N ALA A 141 3.65 -16.18 -7.67
CA ALA A 141 3.26 -16.88 -6.44
C ALA A 141 1.76 -17.21 -6.42
N THR A 142 0.88 -16.30 -6.87
CA THR A 142 -0.56 -16.54 -6.99
C THR A 142 -0.85 -17.66 -8.01
N ALA A 143 -0.22 -17.63 -9.17
CA ALA A 143 -0.33 -18.72 -10.16
C ALA A 143 0.20 -20.05 -9.60
N ALA A 144 1.32 -20.05 -8.89
CA ALA A 144 1.88 -21.22 -8.23
C ALA A 144 0.95 -21.76 -7.12
N THR A 145 0.23 -20.86 -6.40
CA THR A 145 -0.78 -21.28 -5.42
C THR A 145 -1.86 -22.14 -6.06
N ALA A 146 -2.33 -21.81 -7.26
CA ALA A 146 -3.29 -22.62 -8.01
C ALA A 146 -2.76 -24.04 -8.34
N LEU A 147 -1.45 -24.21 -8.43
CA LEU A 147 -0.79 -25.48 -8.73
C LEU A 147 -0.34 -26.25 -7.49
N SER A 148 -0.73 -25.83 -6.30
CA SER A 148 -0.33 -26.45 -5.04
C SER A 148 -0.79 -27.91 -4.94
N TRP A 149 0.07 -28.76 -4.38
CA TRP A 149 -0.13 -30.21 -4.20
C TRP A 149 -0.08 -30.65 -2.73
N SER A 150 0.19 -29.74 -1.81
CA SER A 150 0.27 -30.00 -0.37
C SER A 150 0.01 -28.71 0.42
N VAL A 151 -0.33 -28.85 1.70
CA VAL A 151 -0.48 -27.71 2.65
C VAL A 151 0.79 -26.86 2.67
N THR A 152 1.96 -27.49 2.70
CA THR A 152 3.24 -26.76 2.75
C THR A 152 3.50 -25.95 1.47
N SER A 153 3.26 -26.54 0.28
CA SER A 153 3.43 -25.81 -0.97
C SER A 153 2.46 -24.63 -1.08
N TYR A 154 1.22 -24.84 -0.68
CA TYR A 154 0.22 -23.78 -0.64
C TYR A 154 0.63 -22.65 0.33
N ALA A 155 1.00 -22.97 1.57
CA ALA A 155 1.43 -21.99 2.56
C ALA A 155 2.68 -21.21 2.11
N LEU A 156 3.65 -21.87 1.47
CA LEU A 156 4.83 -21.22 0.90
C LEU A 156 4.46 -20.23 -0.21
N PHE A 157 3.62 -20.64 -1.15
CA PHE A 157 3.20 -19.74 -2.22
C PHE A 157 2.33 -18.59 -1.70
N ARG A 158 1.48 -18.82 -0.70
CA ARG A 158 0.74 -17.75 0.00
C ARG A 158 1.67 -16.77 0.71
N PHE A 159 2.74 -17.25 1.35
CA PHE A 159 3.76 -16.38 1.93
C PHE A 159 4.42 -15.50 0.87
N LEU A 160 4.80 -16.05 -0.28
CA LEU A 160 5.41 -15.29 -1.38
C LEU A 160 4.43 -14.30 -2.02
N THR A 161 3.15 -14.68 -2.16
CA THR A 161 2.07 -13.79 -2.60
C THR A 161 1.96 -12.58 -1.64
N GLY A 162 1.91 -12.86 -0.33
CA GLY A 162 1.89 -11.83 0.71
C GLY A 162 3.10 -10.91 0.63
N ALA A 163 4.32 -11.47 0.44
CA ALA A 163 5.53 -10.67 0.32
C ALA A 163 5.49 -9.70 -0.88
N GLY A 164 4.96 -10.14 -2.02
CA GLY A 164 4.75 -9.27 -3.18
C GLY A 164 3.82 -8.10 -2.87
N ILE A 165 2.64 -8.39 -2.31
CA ILE A 165 1.63 -7.37 -1.97
C ILE A 165 2.13 -6.39 -0.91
N GLY A 166 2.76 -6.87 0.16
CA GLY A 166 3.27 -6.00 1.21
C GLY A 166 4.28 -4.98 0.70
N GLY A 167 5.15 -5.39 -0.23
CA GLY A 167 6.07 -4.48 -0.92
C GLY A 167 5.35 -3.46 -1.80
N GLU A 168 4.27 -3.88 -2.43
CA GLU A 168 3.49 -3.03 -3.34
C GLU A 168 2.77 -1.89 -2.62
N TYR A 169 2.21 -2.13 -1.44
CA TYR A 169 1.56 -1.08 -0.62
C TYR A 169 2.48 0.10 -0.35
N THR A 170 3.73 -0.18 -0.02
CA THR A 170 4.74 0.83 0.25
C THR A 170 5.02 1.68 -0.99
N ALA A 171 5.20 1.03 -2.13
CA ALA A 171 5.50 1.71 -3.38
C ALA A 171 4.30 2.53 -3.92
N ILE A 172 3.07 2.02 -3.80
CA ILE A 172 1.85 2.73 -4.22
C ILE A 172 1.69 4.03 -3.43
N ASN A 173 1.68 3.94 -2.10
CA ASN A 173 1.46 5.11 -1.24
C ASN A 173 2.58 6.16 -1.42
N SER A 174 3.83 5.73 -1.59
CA SER A 174 4.94 6.65 -1.91
C SER A 174 4.73 7.34 -3.28
N THR A 175 4.32 6.58 -4.31
CA THR A 175 4.11 7.12 -5.67
C THR A 175 2.98 8.13 -5.72
N ILE A 176 1.87 7.90 -5.02
CA ILE A 176 0.76 8.87 -4.93
C ILE A 176 1.28 10.21 -4.42
N GLN A 177 2.06 10.19 -3.33
CA GLN A 177 2.59 11.40 -2.72
C GLN A 177 3.54 12.16 -3.66
N GLU A 178 4.28 11.45 -4.49
CA GLU A 178 5.34 12.02 -5.32
C GLU A 178 4.86 12.52 -6.69
N LEU A 179 3.78 11.95 -7.24
CA LEU A 179 3.26 12.30 -8.58
C LEU A 179 1.96 13.12 -8.55
N VAL A 180 1.18 13.07 -7.46
CA VAL A 180 -0.09 13.78 -7.36
C VAL A 180 0.09 15.16 -6.74
N PRO A 181 -0.45 16.24 -7.36
CA PRO A 181 -0.38 17.59 -6.80
C PRO A 181 -1.00 17.68 -5.40
N ALA A 182 -0.41 18.51 -4.54
CA ALA A 182 -0.77 18.66 -3.13
C ALA A 182 -2.29 18.84 -2.88
N ARG A 183 -2.97 19.58 -3.78
CA ARG A 183 -4.41 19.90 -3.66
C ARG A 183 -5.35 18.71 -3.88
N TYR A 184 -4.89 17.64 -4.53
CA TYR A 184 -5.71 16.45 -4.85
C TYR A 184 -5.25 15.20 -4.10
N ARG A 185 -4.13 15.25 -3.42
CA ARG A 185 -3.39 14.13 -2.85
C ARG A 185 -4.22 13.32 -1.86
N GLY A 186 -4.93 13.99 -0.96
CA GLY A 186 -5.74 13.33 0.03
C GLY A 186 -6.90 12.54 -0.57
N TRP A 187 -7.72 13.18 -1.40
CA TRP A 187 -8.82 12.47 -2.06
C TRP A 187 -8.33 11.29 -2.91
N THR A 188 -7.25 11.51 -3.66
CA THR A 188 -6.67 10.46 -4.50
C THR A 188 -6.20 9.26 -3.69
N ASP A 189 -5.46 9.52 -2.61
CA ASP A 189 -4.96 8.47 -1.71
C ASP A 189 -6.11 7.66 -1.10
N LEU A 190 -7.12 8.33 -0.59
CA LEU A 190 -8.27 7.68 0.03
C LEU A 190 -9.08 6.85 -0.98
N VAL A 191 -9.29 7.35 -2.20
CA VAL A 191 -10.04 6.63 -3.24
C VAL A 191 -9.26 5.40 -3.74
N ILE A 192 -7.95 5.54 -3.94
CA ILE A 192 -7.10 4.41 -4.32
C ILE A 192 -7.14 3.33 -3.23
N ASN A 193 -6.90 3.67 -1.99
CA ASN A 193 -6.95 2.70 -0.89
C ASN A 193 -8.37 2.10 -0.72
N GLY A 194 -9.42 2.93 -0.83
CA GLY A 194 -10.82 2.50 -0.74
C GLY A 194 -11.26 1.58 -1.89
N SER A 195 -10.58 1.60 -3.04
CA SER A 195 -10.90 0.73 -4.19
C SER A 195 -10.68 -0.76 -3.91
N PHE A 196 -9.93 -1.12 -2.86
CA PHE A 196 -9.86 -2.48 -2.31
C PHE A 196 -11.24 -3.11 -2.15
N TRP A 197 -12.20 -2.37 -1.63
CA TRP A 197 -13.56 -2.87 -1.37
C TRP A 197 -14.39 -3.13 -2.62
N LEU A 198 -14.07 -2.45 -3.72
CA LEU A 198 -14.64 -2.81 -5.01
C LEU A 198 -14.14 -4.19 -5.46
N GLY A 199 -12.85 -4.44 -5.27
CA GLY A 199 -12.26 -5.76 -5.49
C GLY A 199 -12.84 -6.83 -4.58
N ALA A 200 -13.04 -6.52 -3.30
CA ALA A 200 -13.68 -7.44 -2.35
C ALA A 200 -15.12 -7.82 -2.78
N ALA A 201 -15.91 -6.85 -3.26
CA ALA A 201 -17.23 -7.13 -3.81
C ALA A 201 -17.16 -8.03 -5.06
N MET A 202 -16.21 -7.76 -5.96
CA MET A 202 -15.97 -8.61 -7.15
C MET A 202 -15.55 -10.02 -6.74
N GLY A 203 -14.68 -10.17 -5.75
CA GLY A 203 -14.25 -11.46 -5.20
C GLY A 203 -15.40 -12.24 -4.59
N ALA A 204 -16.29 -11.58 -3.84
CA ALA A 204 -17.49 -12.21 -3.29
C ALA A 204 -18.44 -12.73 -4.39
N VAL A 205 -18.67 -11.96 -5.44
CA VAL A 205 -19.47 -12.39 -6.61
C VAL A 205 -18.76 -13.54 -7.35
N ALA A 206 -17.46 -13.45 -7.58
CA ALA A 206 -16.71 -14.51 -8.24
C ALA A 206 -16.75 -15.82 -7.44
N ALA A 207 -16.67 -15.75 -6.11
CA ALA A 207 -16.75 -16.93 -5.24
C ALA A 207 -18.09 -17.67 -5.41
N ILE A 208 -19.20 -16.96 -5.54
CA ILE A 208 -20.54 -17.57 -5.74
C ILE A 208 -20.56 -18.46 -7.00
N VAL A 209 -19.85 -18.04 -8.07
CA VAL A 209 -19.83 -18.77 -9.34
C VAL A 209 -18.73 -19.86 -9.33
N LEU A 210 -17.54 -19.53 -8.88
CA LEU A 210 -16.36 -20.42 -8.96
C LEU A 210 -16.42 -21.57 -7.94
N LEU A 211 -17.15 -21.38 -6.83
CA LEU A 211 -17.25 -22.39 -5.77
C LEU A 211 -18.59 -23.14 -5.79
N ASP A 212 -19.41 -22.95 -6.83
CA ASP A 212 -20.64 -23.73 -6.98
C ASP A 212 -20.28 -25.16 -7.44
N PRO A 213 -20.52 -26.18 -6.60
CA PRO A 213 -20.22 -27.57 -6.95
C PRO A 213 -21.01 -28.10 -8.14
N ALA A 214 -22.15 -27.45 -8.46
CA ALA A 214 -22.96 -27.81 -9.62
C ALA A 214 -22.36 -27.34 -10.94
N LEU A 215 -21.50 -26.30 -10.90
CA LEU A 215 -20.84 -25.72 -12.09
C LEU A 215 -19.41 -26.20 -12.24
N ILE A 216 -18.67 -26.24 -11.14
CA ILE A 216 -17.23 -26.53 -11.16
C ILE A 216 -16.91 -27.52 -10.04
N GLY A 217 -16.14 -28.56 -10.37
CA GLY A 217 -15.76 -29.57 -9.39
C GLY A 217 -14.92 -28.98 -8.23
N PRO A 218 -15.00 -29.57 -7.02
CA PRO A 218 -14.49 -28.98 -5.79
C PRO A 218 -12.98 -28.72 -5.80
N ASP A 219 -12.17 -29.50 -6.55
CA ASP A 219 -10.72 -29.28 -6.67
C ASP A 219 -10.38 -28.23 -7.72
N MET A 220 -11.22 -28.01 -8.72
CA MET A 220 -10.96 -27.07 -9.80
C MET A 220 -11.38 -25.64 -9.44
N GLY A 221 -12.43 -25.47 -8.64
CA GLY A 221 -13.00 -24.17 -8.31
C GLY A 221 -11.97 -23.23 -7.65
N TRP A 222 -11.30 -23.68 -6.60
CA TRP A 222 -10.29 -22.88 -5.92
C TRP A 222 -9.04 -22.62 -6.78
N ARG A 223 -8.64 -23.57 -7.65
CA ARG A 223 -7.52 -23.37 -8.59
C ARG A 223 -7.84 -22.29 -9.61
N LEU A 224 -9.04 -22.34 -10.20
CA LEU A 224 -9.50 -21.34 -11.15
C LEU A 224 -9.62 -19.95 -10.51
N ALA A 225 -10.01 -19.86 -9.24
CA ALA A 225 -10.07 -18.59 -8.53
C ALA A 225 -8.68 -17.90 -8.48
N TYR A 226 -7.62 -18.62 -8.13
CA TYR A 226 -6.25 -18.07 -8.14
C TYR A 226 -5.74 -17.78 -9.55
N LEU A 227 -6.00 -18.67 -10.52
CA LEU A 227 -5.61 -18.41 -11.91
C LEU A 227 -6.30 -17.19 -12.49
N THR A 228 -7.57 -16.97 -12.19
CA THR A 228 -8.30 -15.76 -12.60
C THR A 228 -7.65 -14.51 -12.01
N GLY A 229 -7.31 -14.54 -10.72
CA GLY A 229 -6.55 -13.45 -10.07
C GLY A 229 -5.21 -13.18 -10.76
N ALA A 230 -4.43 -14.22 -11.04
CA ALA A 230 -3.16 -14.09 -11.75
C ALA A 230 -3.33 -13.52 -13.17
N CYS A 231 -4.35 -13.96 -13.92
CA CYS A 231 -4.65 -13.44 -15.26
C CYS A 231 -5.05 -11.95 -15.24
N LEU A 232 -5.89 -11.54 -14.29
CA LEU A 232 -6.24 -10.13 -14.10
C LEU A 232 -5.02 -9.29 -13.71
N GLY A 233 -4.12 -9.85 -12.94
CA GLY A 233 -2.88 -9.19 -12.57
C GLY A 233 -1.92 -8.94 -13.75
N LEU A 234 -1.99 -9.73 -14.84
CA LEU A 234 -1.25 -9.41 -16.07
C LEU A 234 -1.71 -8.10 -16.70
N VAL A 235 -3.00 -7.77 -16.61
CA VAL A 235 -3.52 -6.47 -17.06
C VAL A 235 -2.91 -5.34 -16.21
N VAL A 236 -2.85 -5.54 -14.90
CA VAL A 236 -2.20 -4.59 -13.99
C VAL A 236 -0.73 -4.42 -14.34
N PHE A 237 -0.02 -5.52 -14.67
CA PHE A 237 1.39 -5.48 -15.06
C PHE A 237 1.62 -4.58 -16.29
N VAL A 238 0.74 -4.66 -17.29
CA VAL A 238 0.80 -3.78 -18.46
C VAL A 238 0.49 -2.32 -18.08
N MET A 239 -0.52 -2.09 -17.25
CA MET A 239 -0.88 -0.72 -16.82
C MET A 239 0.23 -0.04 -15.99
N ARG A 240 1.08 -0.80 -15.29
CA ARG A 240 2.25 -0.28 -14.57
C ARG A 240 3.27 0.40 -15.49
N MET A 241 3.29 0.08 -16.77
CA MET A 241 4.18 0.74 -17.74
C MET A 241 3.85 2.24 -17.90
N TRP A 242 2.62 2.66 -17.59
CA TRP A 242 2.19 4.07 -17.64
C TRP A 242 2.73 4.92 -16.51
N ILE A 243 3.22 4.30 -15.43
CA ILE A 243 3.74 5.02 -14.27
C ILE A 243 5.21 5.32 -14.50
N PRO A 244 5.62 6.61 -14.54
CA PRO A 244 7.03 6.98 -14.63
C PRO A 244 7.74 6.74 -13.29
N GLU A 245 9.07 6.82 -13.31
CA GLU A 245 9.83 6.89 -12.05
C GLU A 245 9.59 8.25 -11.36
N SER A 246 9.77 8.28 -10.05
CA SER A 246 9.60 9.50 -9.28
C SER A 246 10.64 10.56 -9.65
N PRO A 247 10.22 11.74 -10.15
CA PRO A 247 11.16 12.84 -10.43
C PRO A 247 11.90 13.31 -9.18
N ARG A 248 11.22 13.29 -8.02
CA ARG A 248 11.84 13.65 -6.73
C ARG A 248 12.94 12.67 -6.34
N TRP A 249 12.70 11.37 -6.52
CA TRP A 249 13.70 10.33 -6.28
C TRP A 249 14.89 10.44 -7.24
N LEU A 250 14.62 10.68 -8.53
CA LEU A 250 15.67 10.85 -9.55
C LEU A 250 16.62 12.00 -9.23
N MET A 251 16.08 13.12 -8.69
CA MET A 251 16.90 14.27 -8.30
C MET A 251 17.94 13.91 -7.25
N ILE A 252 17.55 13.28 -6.15
CA ILE A 252 18.48 12.94 -5.06
C ILE A 252 19.47 11.83 -5.45
N HIS A 253 19.12 11.02 -6.48
CA HIS A 253 19.99 9.95 -7.00
C HIS A 253 20.83 10.37 -8.22
N GLY A 254 21.04 11.66 -8.43
CA GLY A 254 21.95 12.19 -9.45
C GLY A 254 21.49 12.01 -10.90
N ARG A 255 20.19 11.98 -11.15
CA ARG A 255 19.61 11.85 -12.47
C ARG A 255 18.68 13.04 -12.83
N PRO A 256 19.19 14.30 -12.74
CA PRO A 256 18.36 15.49 -12.93
C PRO A 256 17.75 15.56 -14.33
N ASP A 257 18.50 15.18 -15.37
CA ASP A 257 18.03 15.24 -16.76
C ASP A 257 16.78 14.36 -16.98
N GLN A 258 16.79 13.14 -16.40
CA GLN A 258 15.64 12.23 -16.47
C GLN A 258 14.45 12.78 -15.68
N ALA A 259 14.71 13.40 -14.52
CA ALA A 259 13.67 14.02 -13.71
C ALA A 259 13.00 15.19 -14.45
N HIS A 260 13.78 16.06 -15.07
CA HIS A 260 13.27 17.16 -15.89
C HIS A 260 12.49 16.65 -17.10
N ALA A 261 13.00 15.67 -17.85
CA ALA A 261 12.30 15.11 -18.99
C ALA A 261 10.92 14.54 -18.61
N ILE A 262 10.81 13.83 -17.49
CA ILE A 262 9.52 13.31 -16.99
C ILE A 262 8.57 14.45 -16.63
N VAL A 263 9.04 15.47 -15.91
CA VAL A 263 8.20 16.62 -15.51
C VAL A 263 7.73 17.39 -16.74
N ASP A 264 8.59 17.64 -17.72
CA ASP A 264 8.25 18.32 -18.97
C ASP A 264 7.19 17.51 -19.78
N ASP A 265 7.26 16.18 -19.73
CA ASP A 265 6.26 15.31 -20.37
C ASP A 265 4.92 15.35 -19.65
N ILE A 266 4.93 15.36 -18.30
CA ILE A 266 3.73 15.52 -17.49
C ILE A 266 3.09 16.90 -17.74
N GLU A 267 3.88 17.98 -17.76
CA GLU A 267 3.40 19.33 -18.05
C GLU A 267 2.79 19.44 -19.46
N ARG A 268 3.45 18.89 -20.48
CA ARG A 268 2.91 18.84 -21.84
C ARG A 268 1.57 18.09 -21.89
N SER A 269 1.47 16.99 -21.15
CA SER A 269 0.22 16.21 -21.06
C SER A 269 -0.89 16.95 -20.30
N ALA A 270 -0.53 17.81 -19.33
CA ALA A 270 -1.47 18.54 -18.49
C ALA A 270 -1.96 19.86 -19.09
N LEU A 271 -1.10 20.57 -19.83
CA LEU A 271 -1.33 21.91 -20.33
C LEU A 271 -1.75 21.95 -21.82
N GLY A 272 -1.70 20.82 -22.53
CA GLY A 272 -1.82 20.80 -23.97
C GLY A 272 -0.53 21.35 -24.62
N ARG A 273 -0.63 22.02 -25.76
CA ARG A 273 0.55 22.62 -26.40
C ARG A 273 1.16 23.67 -25.48
N VAL A 274 2.42 23.48 -25.12
CA VAL A 274 3.27 24.49 -24.45
C VAL A 274 3.53 25.57 -25.48
N GLN A 275 2.63 26.52 -25.60
CA GLN A 275 2.85 27.74 -26.34
C GLN A 275 2.74 28.89 -25.35
N ASP A 276 3.87 29.56 -25.10
CA ASP A 276 3.99 30.88 -24.46
C ASP A 276 3.37 31.05 -23.06
N GLN A 277 3.71 30.17 -22.11
CA GLN A 277 3.61 30.62 -20.72
C GLN A 277 4.87 31.44 -20.37
N PRO A 278 4.73 32.67 -19.82
CA PRO A 278 5.88 33.40 -19.31
C PRO A 278 6.61 32.51 -18.33
N GLN A 279 7.95 32.46 -18.40
CA GLN A 279 8.79 31.69 -17.49
C GLN A 279 8.43 32.05 -16.05
N ARG A 280 7.53 31.26 -15.45
CA ARG A 280 7.17 31.43 -14.06
C ARG A 280 8.38 31.02 -13.23
N ALA A 281 8.91 31.95 -12.45
CA ALA A 281 10.00 31.66 -11.53
C ALA A 281 9.47 30.76 -10.40
N TRP A 282 9.76 29.47 -10.49
CA TRP A 282 9.43 28.50 -9.45
C TRP A 282 10.41 28.61 -8.29
N PRO A 283 9.96 28.50 -7.02
CA PRO A 283 10.86 28.39 -5.90
C PRO A 283 11.75 27.16 -6.07
N LYS A 284 13.05 27.37 -5.91
CA LYS A 284 14.04 26.31 -6.01
C LYS A 284 14.46 25.87 -4.62
N ILE A 285 14.76 24.59 -4.50
CA ILE A 285 15.34 23.98 -3.30
C ILE A 285 16.71 23.40 -3.63
N LYS A 286 17.63 23.42 -2.68
CA LYS A 286 18.95 22.80 -2.79
C LYS A 286 18.93 21.46 -2.11
N LEU A 287 19.37 20.43 -2.81
CA LEU A 287 19.43 19.04 -2.32
C LEU A 287 20.84 18.49 -2.48
N LYS A 288 21.34 17.83 -1.43
CA LYS A 288 22.58 17.04 -1.50
C LYS A 288 22.24 15.69 -2.12
N MET A 289 23.04 15.23 -3.08
CA MET A 289 22.88 13.90 -3.68
C MET A 289 23.19 12.82 -2.64
N ARG A 290 22.38 11.76 -2.62
CA ARG A 290 22.58 10.62 -1.73
C ARG A 290 22.24 9.31 -2.44
N ASP A 291 23.10 8.33 -2.36
CA ASP A 291 22.84 6.99 -2.92
C ASP A 291 21.90 6.17 -2.03
N HIS A 292 21.96 6.36 -0.71
CA HIS A 292 21.10 5.67 0.26
C HIS A 292 21.10 6.37 1.62
N THR A 293 20.06 6.09 2.42
CA THR A 293 19.96 6.56 3.81
C THR A 293 20.31 5.40 4.75
N PRO A 294 21.32 5.53 5.65
CA PRO A 294 21.66 4.50 6.62
C PRO A 294 20.49 4.20 7.57
N LEU A 295 20.29 2.93 7.94
CA LEU A 295 19.19 2.54 8.85
C LEU A 295 19.27 3.24 10.22
N ARG A 296 20.46 3.59 10.70
CA ARG A 296 20.64 4.37 11.92
C ARG A 296 20.03 5.77 11.79
N GLU A 297 20.24 6.43 10.67
CA GLU A 297 19.65 7.75 10.37
C GLU A 297 18.14 7.65 10.23
N VAL A 298 17.64 6.59 9.59
CA VAL A 298 16.20 6.29 9.51
C VAL A 298 15.61 6.17 10.92
N ALA A 299 16.19 5.33 11.77
CA ALA A 299 15.72 5.12 13.14
C ALA A 299 15.78 6.43 13.97
N HIS A 300 16.86 7.19 13.86
CA HIS A 300 16.98 8.50 14.51
C HIS A 300 15.90 9.47 14.01
N THR A 301 15.68 9.53 12.71
CA THR A 301 14.64 10.38 12.11
C THR A 301 13.26 10.02 12.63
N LEU A 302 12.90 8.74 12.62
CA LEU A 302 11.58 8.28 13.04
C LEU A 302 11.35 8.45 14.55
N PHE A 303 12.29 8.01 15.38
CA PHE A 303 12.05 7.89 16.82
C PHE A 303 12.57 9.07 17.64
N VAL A 304 13.44 9.90 17.10
CA VAL A 304 13.98 11.08 17.80
C VAL A 304 13.48 12.36 17.14
N SER A 305 13.83 12.61 15.88
CA SER A 305 13.53 13.88 15.21
C SER A 305 12.03 14.09 14.97
N TYR A 306 11.30 13.04 14.57
CA TYR A 306 9.88 13.08 14.23
C TYR A 306 9.01 12.24 15.18
N ARG A 307 9.41 12.08 16.45
CA ARG A 307 8.76 11.19 17.44
C ARG A 307 7.24 11.38 17.57
N GLN A 308 6.75 12.64 17.50
CA GLN A 308 5.31 12.90 17.58
C GLN A 308 4.55 12.41 16.35
N ARG A 309 5.15 12.56 15.17
CA ARG A 309 4.57 12.07 13.92
C ARG A 309 4.56 10.54 13.89
N SER A 310 5.61 9.92 14.41
CA SER A 310 5.69 8.46 14.56
C SER A 310 4.65 7.93 15.54
N LEU A 311 4.42 8.63 16.66
CA LEU A 311 3.34 8.28 17.59
C LEU A 311 1.98 8.32 16.89
N VAL A 312 1.68 9.40 16.17
CA VAL A 312 0.41 9.52 15.41
C VAL A 312 0.30 8.39 14.39
N GLY A 313 1.32 8.17 13.57
CA GLY A 313 1.31 7.11 12.55
C GLY A 313 1.10 5.72 13.14
N LEU A 314 1.81 5.36 14.21
CA LEU A 314 1.66 4.08 14.90
C LEU A 314 0.27 3.90 15.49
N VAL A 315 -0.24 4.90 16.22
CA VAL A 315 -1.57 4.81 16.87
C VAL A 315 -2.67 4.68 15.82
N LEU A 316 -2.62 5.45 14.73
CA LEU A 316 -3.58 5.34 13.64
C LEU A 316 -3.52 3.97 12.97
N MET A 317 -2.30 3.48 12.64
CA MET A 317 -2.11 2.19 11.97
C MET A 317 -2.55 1.01 12.86
N ILE A 318 -2.23 1.01 14.15
CA ILE A 318 -2.63 -0.06 15.08
C ILE A 318 -4.15 -0.05 15.27
N ALA A 319 -4.75 1.13 15.52
CA ALA A 319 -6.19 1.24 15.76
C ALA A 319 -7.01 0.76 14.56
N GLN A 320 -6.67 1.22 13.35
CA GLN A 320 -7.38 0.80 12.14
C GLN A 320 -7.16 -0.69 11.83
N ALA A 321 -5.93 -1.21 11.99
CA ALA A 321 -5.64 -2.60 11.71
C ALA A 321 -6.39 -3.53 12.67
N PHE A 322 -6.43 -3.22 13.98
CA PHE A 322 -7.23 -3.96 14.94
C PHE A 322 -8.72 -3.91 14.59
N PHE A 323 -9.25 -2.71 14.37
CA PHE A 323 -10.67 -2.50 14.09
C PHE A 323 -11.13 -3.26 12.84
N TYR A 324 -10.36 -3.15 11.74
CA TYR A 324 -10.67 -3.83 10.49
C TYR A 324 -10.58 -5.35 10.61
N ASN A 325 -9.44 -5.84 11.09
CA ASN A 325 -9.22 -7.27 11.11
C ASN A 325 -10.13 -7.97 12.12
N ALA A 326 -10.39 -7.35 13.28
CA ALA A 326 -11.30 -7.89 14.28
C ALA A 326 -12.72 -8.09 13.72
N ILE A 327 -13.25 -7.11 12.99
CA ILE A 327 -14.63 -7.18 12.49
C ILE A 327 -14.71 -7.96 11.18
N PHE A 328 -13.83 -7.69 10.21
CA PHE A 328 -13.89 -8.31 8.89
C PHE A 328 -13.67 -9.82 8.92
N PHE A 329 -12.66 -10.29 9.65
CA PHE A 329 -12.40 -11.73 9.73
C PHE A 329 -13.38 -12.49 10.62
N THR A 330 -14.14 -11.82 11.49
CA THR A 330 -15.13 -12.46 12.34
C THR A 330 -16.57 -12.18 11.92
N PHE A 331 -16.76 -11.41 10.86
CA PHE A 331 -18.05 -11.04 10.30
C PHE A 331 -18.95 -12.26 10.04
N ALA A 332 -18.41 -13.26 9.35
CA ALA A 332 -19.12 -14.50 9.04
C ALA A 332 -19.53 -15.25 10.31
N LEU A 333 -18.60 -15.39 11.27
CA LEU A 333 -18.85 -16.09 12.53
C LEU A 333 -19.98 -15.43 13.33
N ILE A 334 -20.02 -14.10 13.39
CA ILE A 334 -21.11 -13.40 14.08
C ILE A 334 -22.45 -13.65 13.38
N LEU A 335 -22.48 -13.64 12.05
CA LEU A 335 -23.71 -13.92 11.30
C LEU A 335 -24.20 -15.37 11.47
N THR A 336 -23.27 -16.35 11.46
CA THR A 336 -23.62 -17.76 11.62
C THR A 336 -24.00 -18.10 13.05
N ASP A 337 -23.19 -17.72 14.04
CA ASP A 337 -23.31 -18.21 15.40
C ASP A 337 -24.36 -17.46 16.22
N PHE A 338 -24.55 -16.15 15.96
CA PHE A 338 -25.51 -15.32 16.72
C PHE A 338 -26.81 -15.01 15.97
N PHE A 339 -26.82 -15.12 14.64
CA PHE A 339 -28.02 -14.83 13.83
C PHE A 339 -28.49 -16.03 13.02
N GLY A 340 -27.79 -17.17 13.04
CA GLY A 340 -28.22 -18.41 12.37
C GLY A 340 -28.21 -18.32 10.83
N ILE A 341 -27.41 -17.42 10.26
CA ILE A 341 -27.29 -17.27 8.80
C ILE A 341 -26.46 -18.43 8.25
N ALA A 342 -26.98 -19.13 7.24
CA ALA A 342 -26.24 -20.21 6.59
C ALA A 342 -24.97 -19.69 5.90
N SER A 343 -23.86 -20.46 5.97
CA SER A 343 -22.54 -20.05 5.47
C SER A 343 -22.57 -19.63 3.98
N ASN A 344 -23.38 -20.30 3.16
CA ASN A 344 -23.57 -19.96 1.74
C ASN A 344 -24.29 -18.64 1.48
N GLN A 345 -24.96 -18.07 2.49
CA GLN A 345 -25.67 -16.79 2.40
C GLN A 345 -24.83 -15.60 2.89
N VAL A 346 -23.73 -15.85 3.60
CA VAL A 346 -22.86 -14.79 4.17
C VAL A 346 -22.35 -13.84 3.09
N GLY A 347 -22.06 -14.34 1.89
CA GLY A 347 -21.59 -13.52 0.76
C GLY A 347 -22.51 -12.35 0.42
N TRP A 348 -23.81 -12.52 0.54
CA TRP A 348 -24.79 -11.45 0.29
C TRP A 348 -24.72 -10.31 1.31
N TYR A 349 -24.30 -10.59 2.54
CA TYR A 349 -24.11 -9.59 3.60
C TYR A 349 -22.78 -8.84 3.44
N ILE A 350 -21.81 -9.40 2.72
CA ILE A 350 -20.55 -8.72 2.43
C ILE A 350 -20.76 -7.56 1.44
N LEU A 351 -21.72 -7.65 0.52
CA LEU A 351 -21.94 -6.63 -0.51
C LEU A 351 -22.31 -5.25 0.06
N PRO A 352 -23.31 -5.10 0.97
CA PRO A 352 -23.58 -3.80 1.61
C PRO A 352 -22.41 -3.30 2.43
N PHE A 353 -21.70 -4.19 3.12
CA PHE A 353 -20.50 -3.86 3.88
C PHE A 353 -19.40 -3.29 2.97
N ALA A 354 -19.11 -3.93 1.83
CA ALA A 354 -18.15 -3.44 0.85
C ALA A 354 -18.59 -2.09 0.24
N ALA A 355 -19.89 -1.92 -0.02
CA ALA A 355 -20.44 -0.65 -0.52
C ALA A 355 -20.17 0.51 0.45
N GLY A 356 -20.42 0.33 1.76
CA GLY A 356 -20.11 1.33 2.78
C GLY A 356 -18.63 1.71 2.78
N ASN A 357 -17.77 0.71 2.75
CA ASN A 357 -16.32 0.87 2.73
C ASN A 357 -15.81 1.60 1.48
N PHE A 358 -16.39 1.38 0.32
CA PHE A 358 -16.00 2.06 -0.92
C PHE A 358 -16.55 3.49 -0.97
N LEU A 359 -17.82 3.69 -0.61
CA LEU A 359 -18.47 5.00 -0.68
C LEU A 359 -17.89 6.01 0.32
N GLY A 360 -17.41 5.56 1.48
CA GLY A 360 -16.79 6.42 2.47
C GLY A 360 -15.61 7.25 1.92
N PRO A 361 -14.52 6.63 1.46
CA PRO A 361 -13.40 7.33 0.83
C PRO A 361 -13.79 8.16 -0.40
N LEU A 362 -14.70 7.65 -1.22
CA LEU A 362 -15.15 8.34 -2.43
C LEU A 362 -15.84 9.68 -2.12
N LEU A 363 -16.75 9.68 -1.16
CA LEU A 363 -17.58 10.84 -0.81
C LEU A 363 -16.88 11.76 0.20
N LEU A 364 -16.28 11.21 1.24
CA LEU A 364 -15.63 11.99 2.30
C LEU A 364 -14.20 12.40 1.96
N GLY A 365 -13.55 11.75 1.01
CA GLY A 365 -12.13 11.97 0.71
C GLY A 365 -11.78 13.40 0.37
N ARG A 366 -12.65 14.12 -0.38
CA ARG A 366 -12.43 15.54 -0.70
C ARG A 366 -12.42 16.44 0.53
N LEU A 367 -13.11 16.05 1.59
CA LEU A 367 -13.15 16.83 2.82
C LEU A 367 -11.80 16.82 3.55
N PHE A 368 -10.99 15.78 3.35
CA PHE A 368 -9.63 15.74 3.87
C PHE A 368 -8.73 16.83 3.25
N ASP A 369 -8.99 17.21 1.99
CA ASP A 369 -8.27 18.29 1.30
C ASP A 369 -8.86 19.68 1.54
N THR A 370 -10.11 19.78 2.00
CA THR A 370 -10.83 21.06 2.15
C THR A 370 -11.05 21.47 3.59
N LEU A 371 -11.50 20.58 4.47
CA LEU A 371 -11.65 20.81 5.90
C LEU A 371 -10.34 20.57 6.67
N GLY A 372 -9.44 19.78 6.08
CA GLY A 372 -8.11 19.50 6.61
C GLY A 372 -7.96 18.10 7.21
N ARG A 373 -6.70 17.62 7.20
CA ARG A 373 -6.31 16.28 7.67
C ARG A 373 -6.71 16.06 9.13
N ARG A 374 -6.31 16.98 10.00
CA ARG A 374 -6.53 16.87 11.44
C ARG A 374 -8.01 16.69 11.80
N VAL A 375 -8.89 17.54 11.22
CA VAL A 375 -10.32 17.52 11.50
C VAL A 375 -10.95 16.23 11.00
N MET A 376 -10.68 15.87 9.76
CA MET A 376 -11.31 14.70 9.13
C MET A 376 -10.83 13.37 9.72
N ILE A 377 -9.53 13.23 10.04
CA ILE A 377 -9.01 12.06 10.73
C ILE A 377 -9.69 11.90 12.10
N THR A 378 -9.74 12.98 12.88
CA THR A 378 -10.39 12.96 14.20
C THR A 378 -11.87 12.58 14.10
N LEU A 379 -12.59 13.17 13.14
CA LEU A 379 -14.01 12.92 12.93
C LEU A 379 -14.26 11.45 12.53
N THR A 380 -13.54 10.97 11.51
CA THR A 380 -13.77 9.63 10.97
C THR A 380 -13.40 8.52 11.97
N TYR A 381 -12.29 8.65 12.68
CA TYR A 381 -11.93 7.73 13.76
C TYR A 381 -12.91 7.82 14.93
N GLY A 382 -13.25 9.02 15.38
CA GLY A 382 -14.15 9.23 16.51
C GLY A 382 -15.58 8.72 16.24
N VAL A 383 -16.15 9.08 15.09
CA VAL A 383 -17.51 8.65 14.71
C VAL A 383 -17.58 7.13 14.56
N SER A 384 -16.62 6.49 13.88
CA SER A 384 -16.61 5.04 13.73
C SER A 384 -16.46 4.33 15.07
N GLY A 385 -15.65 4.84 16.00
CA GLY A 385 -15.53 4.30 17.35
C GLY A 385 -16.83 4.40 18.14
N VAL A 386 -17.47 5.56 18.16
CA VAL A 386 -18.77 5.77 18.85
C VAL A 386 -19.86 4.89 18.26
N LEU A 387 -19.98 4.83 16.94
CA LEU A 387 -20.97 3.98 16.26
C LEU A 387 -20.73 2.48 16.54
N LEU A 388 -19.45 2.05 16.63
CA LEU A 388 -19.14 0.66 17.00
C LEU A 388 -19.57 0.35 18.42
N ALA A 389 -19.32 1.25 19.38
CA ALA A 389 -19.75 1.06 20.78
C ALA A 389 -21.29 0.97 20.87
N LEU A 390 -21.99 1.85 20.14
CA LEU A 390 -23.45 1.85 20.09
C LEU A 390 -24.00 0.56 19.46
N SER A 391 -23.46 0.16 18.30
CA SER A 391 -23.84 -1.08 17.62
C SER A 391 -23.57 -2.30 18.50
N GLY A 392 -22.41 -2.33 19.18
CA GLY A 392 -22.06 -3.38 20.12
C GLY A 392 -23.02 -3.48 21.32
N TYR A 393 -23.44 -2.35 21.87
CA TYR A 393 -24.45 -2.32 22.92
C TYR A 393 -25.80 -2.87 22.44
N LEU A 394 -26.28 -2.41 21.28
CA LEU A 394 -27.54 -2.91 20.68
C LEU A 394 -27.45 -4.42 20.36
N PHE A 395 -26.28 -4.89 19.94
CA PHE A 395 -26.01 -6.31 19.73
C PHE A 395 -26.10 -7.10 21.04
N SER A 396 -25.49 -6.58 22.13
CA SER A 396 -25.47 -7.26 23.44
C SER A 396 -26.85 -7.48 24.02
N ILE A 397 -27.77 -6.52 23.85
CA ILE A 397 -29.16 -6.61 24.32
C ILE A 397 -30.08 -7.34 23.34
N GLY A 398 -29.57 -7.88 22.23
CA GLY A 398 -30.33 -8.62 21.23
C GLY A 398 -31.31 -7.76 20.40
N ALA A 399 -31.11 -6.44 20.34
CA ALA A 399 -32.00 -5.52 19.61
C ALA A 399 -31.77 -5.54 18.10
N LEU A 400 -30.71 -6.17 17.59
CA LEU A 400 -30.35 -6.20 16.17
C LEU A 400 -30.69 -7.55 15.54
N SER A 401 -31.22 -7.51 14.31
CA SER A 401 -31.29 -8.64 13.39
C SER A 401 -30.01 -8.72 12.54
N ALA A 402 -29.82 -9.80 11.78
CA ALA A 402 -28.69 -9.92 10.85
C ALA A 402 -28.64 -8.75 9.85
N GLN A 403 -29.79 -8.33 9.32
CA GLN A 403 -29.90 -7.23 8.37
C GLN A 403 -29.52 -5.88 9.02
N THR A 404 -30.09 -5.59 10.19
CA THR A 404 -29.83 -4.33 10.90
C THR A 404 -28.38 -4.26 11.41
N GLN A 405 -27.80 -5.39 11.84
CA GLN A 405 -26.38 -5.48 12.18
C GLN A 405 -25.50 -5.18 10.97
N THR A 406 -25.84 -5.73 9.80
CA THR A 406 -25.09 -5.47 8.55
C THR A 406 -25.20 -4.00 8.12
N ILE A 407 -26.38 -3.40 8.24
CA ILE A 407 -26.56 -1.97 7.97
C ILE A 407 -25.74 -1.13 8.95
N ALA A 408 -25.74 -1.50 10.23
CA ALA A 408 -24.91 -0.81 11.23
C ALA A 408 -23.43 -0.88 10.84
N TRP A 409 -22.93 -2.06 10.47
CA TRP A 409 -21.54 -2.20 9.98
C TRP A 409 -21.30 -1.41 8.69
N MET A 410 -22.22 -1.40 7.73
CA MET A 410 -22.10 -0.58 6.52
C MET A 410 -21.91 0.91 6.86
N VAL A 411 -22.69 1.44 7.80
CA VAL A 411 -22.59 2.84 8.24
C VAL A 411 -21.30 3.08 9.01
N ILE A 412 -20.92 2.19 9.92
CA ILE A 412 -19.67 2.29 10.68
C ILE A 412 -18.47 2.34 9.72
N PHE A 413 -18.43 1.41 8.77
CA PHE A 413 -17.31 1.31 7.85
C PHE A 413 -17.32 2.38 6.75
N PHE A 414 -18.45 3.03 6.50
CA PHE A 414 -18.49 4.25 5.70
C PHE A 414 -17.59 5.37 6.29
N PHE A 415 -17.50 5.46 7.62
CA PHE A 415 -16.58 6.38 8.31
C PHE A 415 -15.20 5.75 8.56
N ALA A 416 -15.13 4.46 8.88
CA ALA A 416 -13.89 3.79 9.21
C ALA A 416 -12.97 3.60 7.98
N SER A 417 -13.51 3.45 6.78
CA SER A 417 -12.70 3.26 5.57
C SER A 417 -11.85 4.48 5.21
N PRO A 418 -12.39 5.72 5.16
CA PRO A 418 -11.52 6.89 5.00
C PRO A 418 -10.57 7.08 6.20
N ALA A 419 -10.94 6.67 7.42
CA ALA A 419 -10.05 6.70 8.57
C ALA A 419 -8.84 5.77 8.37
N ALA A 420 -9.06 4.54 7.92
CA ALA A 420 -8.00 3.58 7.62
C ALA A 420 -7.07 4.09 6.51
N SER A 421 -7.64 4.58 5.40
CA SER A 421 -6.87 5.18 4.32
C SER A 421 -6.04 6.38 4.79
N ALA A 422 -6.62 7.22 5.68
CA ALA A 422 -5.94 8.38 6.23
C ALA A 422 -4.75 8.04 7.12
N ALA A 423 -4.66 6.83 7.68
CA ALA A 423 -3.46 6.38 8.38
C ALA A 423 -2.27 6.28 7.43
N TYR A 424 -2.46 5.67 6.24
CA TYR A 424 -1.44 5.62 5.19
C TYR A 424 -1.09 7.01 4.69
N LEU A 425 -2.09 7.83 4.38
CA LEU A 425 -1.93 9.21 3.96
C LEU A 425 -1.08 10.01 4.97
N THR A 426 -1.37 9.89 6.26
CA THR A 426 -0.64 10.61 7.32
C THR A 426 0.83 10.21 7.34
N VAL A 427 1.13 8.91 7.30
CA VAL A 427 2.52 8.44 7.30
C VAL A 427 3.23 8.87 6.01
N SER A 428 2.59 8.75 4.87
CA SER A 428 3.20 9.07 3.58
C SER A 428 3.47 10.56 3.36
N GLU A 429 2.68 11.47 3.95
CA GLU A 429 2.87 12.93 3.85
C GLU A 429 3.84 13.52 4.88
N THR A 430 3.99 12.87 6.05
CA THR A 430 4.63 13.53 7.20
C THR A 430 6.08 13.16 7.42
N PHE A 431 6.66 12.29 6.60
CA PHE A 431 8.07 11.92 6.69
C PHE A 431 8.89 12.35 5.47
N PRO A 432 10.19 12.65 5.67
CA PRO A 432 11.12 13.00 4.59
C PRO A 432 11.13 11.97 3.46
N LEU A 433 11.41 12.44 2.25
CA LEU A 433 11.41 11.61 1.03
C LEU A 433 12.29 10.37 1.14
N GLU A 434 13.48 10.53 1.75
CA GLU A 434 14.52 9.49 1.84
C GLU A 434 14.18 8.34 2.79
N VAL A 435 13.22 8.55 3.70
CA VAL A 435 12.79 7.55 4.69
C VAL A 435 11.32 7.18 4.56
N ARG A 436 10.59 7.80 3.63
CA ARG A 436 9.14 7.70 3.50
C ARG A 436 8.67 6.28 3.26
N ALA A 437 9.24 5.59 2.27
CA ALA A 437 8.81 4.25 1.94
C ALA A 437 9.07 3.27 3.10
N LEU A 438 10.22 3.40 3.76
CA LEU A 438 10.52 2.57 4.93
C LEU A 438 9.66 2.93 6.15
N ALA A 439 9.27 4.21 6.32
CA ALA A 439 8.33 4.62 7.36
C ALA A 439 6.93 3.99 7.13
N ILE A 440 6.41 4.05 5.90
CA ILE A 440 5.15 3.39 5.53
C ILE A 440 5.24 1.90 5.82
N ALA A 441 6.33 1.24 5.38
CA ALA A 441 6.57 -0.17 5.59
C ALA A 441 6.58 -0.56 7.07
N LEU A 442 7.31 0.20 7.90
CA LEU A 442 7.45 -0.05 9.33
C LEU A 442 6.10 0.09 10.05
N PHE A 443 5.38 1.18 9.79
CA PHE A 443 4.09 1.42 10.46
C PHE A 443 3.01 0.45 10.00
N TYR A 444 3.01 0.08 8.73
CA TYR A 444 2.16 -1.01 8.21
C TYR A 444 2.49 -2.35 8.90
N ALA A 445 3.78 -2.71 8.96
CA ALA A 445 4.21 -3.97 9.55
C ALA A 445 3.84 -4.06 11.05
N VAL A 446 4.05 -2.99 11.82
CA VAL A 446 3.68 -2.94 13.25
C VAL A 446 2.16 -2.94 13.41
N GLY A 447 1.43 -2.14 12.63
CA GLY A 447 -0.03 -2.08 12.67
C GLY A 447 -0.67 -3.42 12.34
N THR A 448 -0.25 -4.05 11.24
CA THR A 448 -0.76 -5.35 10.79
C THR A 448 -0.30 -6.48 11.72
N GLY A 449 0.95 -6.46 12.19
CA GLY A 449 1.47 -7.46 13.12
C GLY A 449 0.72 -7.46 14.45
N ILE A 450 0.42 -6.30 15.03
CA ILE A 450 -0.32 -6.17 16.28
C ILE A 450 -1.84 -6.31 16.03
N GLY A 451 -2.41 -5.44 15.19
CA GLY A 451 -3.84 -5.38 14.97
C GLY A 451 -4.37 -6.55 14.15
N GLY A 452 -3.65 -6.94 13.09
CA GLY A 452 -4.05 -8.03 12.19
C GLY A 452 -3.99 -9.42 12.83
N VAL A 453 -3.09 -9.64 13.77
CA VAL A 453 -2.96 -10.93 14.46
C VAL A 453 -3.83 -10.97 15.73
N VAL A 454 -3.76 -9.94 16.56
CA VAL A 454 -4.44 -9.91 17.85
C VAL A 454 -5.96 -9.77 17.69
N GLY A 455 -6.42 -8.96 16.74
CA GLY A 455 -7.85 -8.69 16.53
C GLY A 455 -8.68 -9.95 16.29
N PRO A 456 -8.44 -10.70 15.21
CA PRO A 456 -9.20 -11.91 14.90
C PRO A 456 -9.08 -13.00 15.97
N ALA A 457 -7.88 -13.19 16.53
CA ALA A 457 -7.65 -14.20 17.57
C ALA A 457 -8.47 -13.89 18.84
N LEU A 458 -8.47 -12.63 19.28
CA LEU A 458 -9.26 -12.17 20.43
C LEU A 458 -10.76 -12.33 20.16
N PHE A 459 -11.23 -11.88 18.99
CA PHE A 459 -12.66 -11.96 18.66
C PHE A 459 -13.11 -13.40 18.45
N GLY A 460 -12.29 -14.27 17.87
CA GLY A 460 -12.57 -15.69 17.79
C GLY A 460 -12.84 -16.29 19.17
N ALA A 461 -11.91 -16.05 20.13
CA ALA A 461 -12.08 -16.50 21.50
C ALA A 461 -13.31 -15.91 22.21
N LEU A 462 -13.65 -14.64 21.94
CA LEU A 462 -14.86 -14.02 22.50
C LEU A 462 -16.15 -14.61 21.90
N ILE A 463 -16.16 -14.92 20.61
CA ILE A 463 -17.28 -15.55 19.91
C ILE A 463 -17.48 -16.99 20.41
N ASP A 464 -16.41 -17.75 20.60
CA ASP A 464 -16.45 -19.13 21.12
C ASP A 464 -17.11 -19.23 22.52
N THR A 465 -17.15 -18.12 23.28
CA THR A 465 -17.91 -18.09 24.56
C THR A 465 -19.43 -18.19 24.35
N GLY A 466 -19.95 -18.00 23.16
CA GLY A 466 -21.39 -17.91 22.87
C GLY A 466 -22.09 -16.69 23.49
N SER A 467 -21.35 -15.81 24.17
CA SER A 467 -21.89 -14.68 24.91
C SER A 467 -21.85 -13.38 24.11
N ARG A 468 -23.02 -12.78 23.86
CA ARG A 468 -23.12 -11.46 23.23
C ARG A 468 -22.39 -10.37 24.04
N ASN A 469 -22.36 -10.47 25.36
CA ASN A 469 -21.65 -9.52 26.22
C ASN A 469 -20.13 -9.64 26.09
N SER A 470 -19.59 -10.84 25.87
CA SER A 470 -18.17 -11.04 25.61
C SER A 470 -17.76 -10.36 24.28
N VAL A 471 -18.55 -10.56 23.24
CA VAL A 471 -18.32 -9.91 21.93
C VAL A 471 -18.44 -8.38 22.05
N PHE A 472 -19.41 -7.89 22.84
CA PHE A 472 -19.57 -6.46 23.11
C PHE A 472 -18.32 -5.86 23.80
N ALA A 473 -17.71 -6.58 24.76
CA ALA A 473 -16.44 -6.13 25.36
C ALA A 473 -15.32 -5.97 24.30
N GLY A 474 -15.26 -6.89 23.32
CA GLY A 474 -14.35 -6.76 22.17
C GLY A 474 -14.65 -5.52 21.31
N TYR A 475 -15.93 -5.25 21.04
CA TYR A 475 -16.33 -4.03 20.32
C TYR A 475 -15.99 -2.75 21.08
N LEU A 476 -16.14 -2.74 22.41
CA LEU A 476 -15.73 -1.61 23.25
C LEU A 476 -14.22 -1.39 23.19
N LEU A 477 -13.41 -2.45 23.18
CA LEU A 477 -11.97 -2.32 23.00
C LEU A 477 -11.63 -1.69 21.64
N GLY A 478 -12.24 -2.18 20.55
CA GLY A 478 -12.06 -1.61 19.22
C GLY A 478 -12.49 -0.14 19.15
N ALA A 479 -13.64 0.18 19.73
CA ALA A 479 -14.16 1.53 19.85
C ALA A 479 -13.21 2.45 20.64
N ALA A 480 -12.69 1.99 21.77
CA ALA A 480 -11.74 2.74 22.59
C ALA A 480 -10.44 3.04 21.82
N LEU A 481 -9.89 2.07 21.08
CA LEU A 481 -8.71 2.28 20.26
C LEU A 481 -8.96 3.36 19.18
N MET A 482 -10.12 3.34 18.53
CA MET A 482 -10.50 4.35 17.54
C MET A 482 -10.67 5.74 18.16
N VAL A 483 -11.31 5.85 19.32
CA VAL A 483 -11.49 7.12 20.04
C VAL A 483 -10.13 7.66 20.53
N VAL A 484 -9.26 6.81 21.05
CA VAL A 484 -7.88 7.18 21.42
C VAL A 484 -7.12 7.68 20.20
N ALA A 485 -7.23 6.99 19.07
CA ALA A 485 -6.60 7.44 17.82
C ALA A 485 -7.14 8.80 17.36
N ALA A 486 -8.45 9.04 17.48
CA ALA A 486 -9.06 10.34 17.22
C ALA A 486 -8.49 11.45 18.13
N ALA A 487 -8.37 11.17 19.44
CA ALA A 487 -7.81 12.12 20.41
C ALA A 487 -6.32 12.43 20.14
N VAL A 488 -5.54 11.41 19.80
CA VAL A 488 -4.12 11.56 19.41
C VAL A 488 -4.02 12.38 18.11
N ALA A 489 -4.87 12.11 17.12
CA ALA A 489 -4.90 12.87 15.88
C ALA A 489 -5.28 14.34 16.14
N TRP A 490 -6.30 14.59 16.95
CA TRP A 490 -6.70 15.94 17.32
C TRP A 490 -5.56 16.73 17.98
N ARG A 491 -4.79 16.10 18.84
CA ARG A 491 -3.73 16.76 19.64
C ARG A 491 -2.43 16.94 18.87
N TYR A 492 -2.06 15.98 18.00
CA TYR A 492 -0.70 15.89 17.45
C TYR A 492 -0.63 15.81 15.91
N CYS A 493 -1.76 15.60 15.19
CA CYS A 493 -1.74 15.54 13.74
C CYS A 493 -1.41 16.92 13.15
N ILE A 494 -0.60 16.89 12.11
CA ILE A 494 -0.16 18.10 11.40
C ILE A 494 -1.16 18.42 10.28
N ALA A 495 -1.41 19.71 10.10
CA ALA A 495 -2.15 20.23 8.96
C ALA A 495 -1.28 20.17 7.70
N ALA A 496 -1.36 19.07 6.97
CA ALA A 496 -0.56 18.81 5.76
C ALA A 496 -1.35 19.07 4.46
N GLU A 497 -2.64 19.38 4.58
CA GLU A 497 -3.52 19.61 3.44
C GLU A 497 -3.01 20.75 2.53
N ARG A 498 -2.98 20.46 1.21
CA ARG A 498 -2.58 21.40 0.15
C ARG A 498 -1.17 22.00 0.28
N LYS A 499 -0.32 21.39 1.13
CA LYS A 499 1.07 21.80 1.30
C LYS A 499 2.00 20.92 0.48
N SER A 500 3.13 21.49 0.06
CA SER A 500 4.19 20.68 -0.55
C SER A 500 4.77 19.71 0.48
N LEU A 501 5.17 18.52 0.04
CA LEU A 501 5.79 17.53 0.91
C LEU A 501 7.03 18.07 1.60
N GLU A 502 7.82 18.86 0.89
CA GLU A 502 9.06 19.46 1.35
C GLU A 502 8.81 20.51 2.45
N SER A 503 7.65 21.18 2.43
CA SER A 503 7.24 22.12 3.49
C SER A 503 6.70 21.40 4.73
N VAL A 504 6.10 20.22 4.57
CA VAL A 504 5.60 19.39 5.67
C VAL A 504 6.74 18.63 6.32
N ALA A 505 7.60 17.99 5.52
CA ALA A 505 8.75 17.23 5.97
C ALA A 505 9.94 17.53 5.05
N ARG A 506 10.86 18.37 5.52
CA ARG A 506 12.05 18.71 4.75
C ARG A 506 12.84 17.45 4.42
N PRO A 507 13.29 17.28 3.17
CA PRO A 507 14.21 16.20 2.82
C PRO A 507 15.46 16.20 3.73
N LEU A 508 15.98 15.03 4.08
CA LEU A 508 17.24 14.93 4.85
C LEU A 508 18.42 15.46 4.04
N ALA A 509 18.30 15.44 2.72
CA ALA A 509 19.25 16.00 1.78
C ALA A 509 19.14 17.52 1.58
N PHE A 510 18.18 18.19 2.24
CA PHE A 510 17.97 19.63 2.09
C PHE A 510 19.14 20.45 2.66
N MET A 511 19.60 21.45 1.89
CA MET A 511 20.62 22.41 2.30
C MET A 511 20.00 23.81 2.35
N GLU A 512 20.37 24.59 3.37
CA GLU A 512 19.94 25.99 3.54
C GLU A 512 20.61 26.95 2.53
#